data_40caf4c8f335baf84fceaae7fb20614b
#
_entry.id   40caf4c8f335baf84fceaae7fb20614b
#
_cell.length_a   1.000
_cell.length_b   1.000
_cell.length_c   1.000
_cell.angle_alpha   90.00
_cell.angle_beta   90.00
_cell.angle_gamma   90.00
#
_symmetry.space_group_name_H-M   'P 1'
#
loop_
_entity.id
_entity.type
_entity.pdbx_description
1 polymer ?
#
loop_
_entity_poly.entity_id
_entity_poly.type
_entity_poly.pdbx_seq_one_letter_code
_entity_poly.pdbx_strand_id
1 'polypeptide(L)'
;MVKSSKSLGGNKVFLSSKKKISGNEWYYQKKIIGDVFSVQFFCKENYIEILSTCSIITQVIGKFPFYLNGIITKKLNHEKVKEVSKIVTVTSKLFSLNGFNNIDLIYDEECKKIKVLELNPRPGLSTKMNERKLFKLFKSKLFDTHEFVNPKNFYSSSIIYSKKNFEVGAKHLNFLKKLPEKKFSELPIKFEIIKKNQPICLLHLRSNNKEILKSKINHWTYNVGQKLFEI
;
A
#
# COMPACT_ATOMS: atom_id res chain seq x y z
N MET A 1 15.97 9.68 10.30
CA MET A 1 14.74 8.99 10.69
C MET A 1 15.05 7.90 11.69
N VAL A 2 14.13 7.63 12.59
CA VAL A 2 14.18 6.49 13.50
C VAL A 2 13.09 5.52 13.09
N LYS A 3 13.43 4.24 13.03
CA LYS A 3 12.52 3.15 12.69
C LYS A 3 12.62 2.03 13.71
N SER A 4 11.49 1.36 13.98
CA SER A 4 11.49 0.10 14.73
C SER A 4 11.51 -1.07 13.75
N SER A 5 12.30 -2.12 14.06
CA SER A 5 12.27 -3.39 13.33
C SER A 5 10.91 -4.09 13.41
N LYS A 6 10.07 -3.71 14.39
CA LYS A 6 8.69 -4.18 14.58
C LYS A 6 7.65 -3.21 14.00
N SER A 7 8.04 -2.27 13.12
CA SER A 7 7.12 -1.33 12.48
C SER A 7 6.31 -2.04 11.39
N LEU A 8 5.00 -1.75 11.34
CA LEU A 8 4.11 -2.14 10.26
C LEU A 8 3.40 -0.89 9.75
N GLY A 9 3.41 -0.68 8.42
CA GLY A 9 2.71 0.45 7.79
C GLY A 9 3.13 1.83 8.31
N GLY A 10 4.40 1.99 8.74
CA GLY A 10 4.93 3.26 9.22
C GLY A 10 4.53 3.66 10.65
N ASN A 11 3.87 2.78 11.41
CA ASN A 11 3.34 3.08 12.74
C ASN A 11 4.42 3.32 13.83
N LYS A 12 5.67 3.00 13.54
CA LYS A 12 6.82 3.26 14.45
C LYS A 12 7.98 3.89 13.69
N VAL A 13 7.66 4.80 12.77
CA VAL A 13 8.62 5.58 12.01
C VAL A 13 8.43 7.05 12.31
N PHE A 14 9.48 7.75 12.72
CA PHE A 14 9.41 9.18 13.03
C PHE A 14 10.72 9.92 12.70
N LEU A 15 10.64 11.23 12.65
CA LEU A 15 11.81 12.07 12.49
C LEU A 15 12.56 12.14 13.82
N SER A 16 13.87 11.88 13.79
CA SER A 16 14.70 11.98 14.99
C SER A 16 14.71 13.43 15.48
N SER A 17 14.19 13.64 16.70
CA SER A 17 14.69 14.70 17.57
C SER A 17 15.92 14.13 18.27
N LYS A 18 16.83 14.98 18.73
CA LYS A 18 18.14 14.62 19.37
C LYS A 18 18.09 13.65 20.57
N LYS A 19 16.93 13.05 20.88
CA LYS A 19 16.78 12.05 21.95
C LYS A 19 17.39 10.72 21.53
N LYS A 20 18.36 10.22 22.30
CA LYS A 20 18.83 8.85 22.24
C LYS A 20 17.64 7.93 22.47
N ILE A 21 17.41 7.00 21.56
CA ILE A 21 16.40 5.96 21.69
C ILE A 21 17.13 4.72 22.15
N SER A 22 16.70 4.15 23.27
CA SER A 22 17.24 2.91 23.82
C SER A 22 16.39 1.71 23.38
N GLY A 23 17.03 0.57 23.23
CA GLY A 23 16.39 -0.70 22.87
C GLY A 23 16.81 -1.23 21.50
N ASN A 24 17.03 -2.55 21.43
CA ASN A 24 17.56 -3.24 20.24
C ASN A 24 16.56 -3.29 19.05
N GLU A 25 15.32 -2.82 19.23
CA GLU A 25 14.32 -2.78 18.17
C GLU A 25 14.38 -1.52 17.30
N TRP A 26 15.22 -0.53 17.70
CA TRP A 26 15.28 0.76 17.02
C TRP A 26 16.58 0.94 16.27
N TYR A 27 16.46 1.53 15.06
CA TYR A 27 17.63 1.90 14.26
C TYR A 27 17.45 3.27 13.60
N TYR A 28 18.57 3.87 13.28
CA TYR A 28 18.65 5.15 12.58
C TYR A 28 18.85 4.91 11.09
N GLN A 29 18.10 5.61 10.26
CA GLN A 29 18.28 5.61 8.81
C GLN A 29 18.33 7.04 8.30
N LYS A 30 19.26 7.34 7.37
CA LYS A 30 19.29 8.63 6.67
C LYS A 30 17.92 8.84 6.01
N LYS A 31 17.31 10.01 6.23
CA LYS A 31 16.09 10.39 5.51
C LYS A 31 16.51 10.75 4.07
N ILE A 32 15.89 10.10 3.11
CA ILE A 32 15.98 10.45 1.70
C ILE A 32 14.80 11.36 1.39
N ILE A 33 15.06 12.44 0.63
CA ILE A 33 14.02 13.32 0.11
C ILE A 33 13.69 12.84 -1.30
N GLY A 34 12.42 12.54 -1.56
CA GLY A 34 12.04 12.02 -2.86
C GLY A 34 10.64 11.47 -2.90
N ASP A 35 10.31 10.93 -4.05
CA ASP A 35 8.99 10.40 -4.39
C ASP A 35 8.91 8.91 -4.08
N VAL A 36 8.16 8.57 -3.02
CA VAL A 36 8.00 7.19 -2.54
C VAL A 36 6.88 6.48 -3.30
N PHE A 37 7.16 5.26 -3.75
CA PHE A 37 6.18 4.45 -4.45
C PHE A 37 6.43 2.96 -4.24
N SER A 38 5.38 2.18 -4.42
CA SER A 38 5.37 0.74 -4.29
C SER A 38 5.22 0.08 -5.66
N VAL A 39 5.88 -1.05 -5.85
CA VAL A 39 5.78 -1.88 -7.06
C VAL A 39 5.35 -3.27 -6.66
N GLN A 40 4.20 -3.72 -7.17
CA GLN A 40 3.78 -5.11 -7.07
C GLN A 40 4.22 -5.89 -8.30
N PHE A 41 4.81 -7.05 -8.10
CA PHE A 41 5.29 -7.92 -9.15
C PHE A 41 5.07 -9.40 -8.80
N PHE A 42 5.09 -10.23 -9.82
CA PHE A 42 4.97 -11.68 -9.72
C PHE A 42 6.24 -12.33 -10.27
N CYS A 43 6.70 -13.36 -9.56
CA CYS A 43 7.84 -14.17 -9.98
C CYS A 43 7.47 -15.65 -10.03
N LYS A 44 7.95 -16.35 -11.05
CA LYS A 44 7.91 -17.81 -11.12
C LYS A 44 9.07 -18.29 -11.97
N GLU A 45 9.99 -19.05 -11.39
CA GLU A 45 11.20 -19.47 -12.09
C GLU A 45 11.96 -18.28 -12.71
N ASN A 46 12.09 -18.23 -14.03
CA ASN A 46 12.73 -17.14 -14.78
C ASN A 46 11.75 -16.03 -15.22
N TYR A 47 10.44 -16.21 -14.94
CA TYR A 47 9.42 -15.25 -15.30
C TYR A 47 9.25 -14.19 -14.23
N ILE A 48 9.26 -12.93 -14.63
CA ILE A 48 9.04 -11.77 -13.75
C ILE A 48 8.10 -10.81 -14.46
N GLU A 49 6.98 -10.46 -13.82
CA GLU A 49 6.03 -9.48 -14.34
C GLU A 49 5.74 -8.39 -13.32
N ILE A 50 5.91 -7.11 -13.71
CA ILE A 50 5.47 -5.96 -12.93
C ILE A 50 3.96 -5.79 -13.14
N LEU A 51 3.20 -5.92 -12.07
CA LEU A 51 1.74 -5.85 -12.11
C LEU A 51 1.22 -4.43 -11.97
N SER A 52 1.80 -3.65 -11.08
CA SER A 52 1.40 -2.25 -10.83
C SER A 52 2.48 -1.45 -10.14
N THR A 53 2.41 -0.13 -10.36
CA THR A 53 3.18 0.88 -9.63
C THR A 53 2.22 1.86 -8.97
N CYS A 54 2.44 2.19 -7.69
CA CYS A 54 1.54 2.99 -6.89
C CYS A 54 2.28 4.00 -6.04
N SER A 55 1.84 5.25 -6.00
CA SER A 55 2.26 6.20 -4.96
C SER A 55 1.74 5.74 -3.62
N ILE A 56 2.58 5.79 -2.59
CA ILE A 56 2.21 5.52 -1.20
C ILE A 56 1.64 6.80 -0.61
N ILE A 57 0.45 6.71 -0.02
CA ILE A 57 -0.20 7.81 0.67
C ILE A 57 -0.04 7.58 2.16
N THR A 58 0.51 8.57 2.86
CA THR A 58 0.68 8.53 4.31
C THR A 58 -0.15 9.60 4.99
N GLN A 59 -0.42 9.40 6.27
CA GLN A 59 -1.06 10.37 7.16
C GLN A 59 -0.29 10.50 8.47
N VAL A 60 -0.51 11.61 9.16
CA VAL A 60 0.07 11.83 10.48
C VAL A 60 -0.87 11.28 11.55
N ILE A 61 -0.37 10.36 12.38
CA ILE A 61 -1.09 9.87 13.56
C ILE A 61 -0.20 10.06 14.79
N GLY A 62 -0.57 11.01 15.64
CA GLY A 62 0.24 11.39 16.78
C GLY A 62 1.64 11.83 16.35
N LYS A 63 2.69 11.19 16.85
CA LYS A 63 4.08 11.46 16.50
C LYS A 63 4.61 10.72 15.25
N PHE A 64 3.76 9.94 14.59
CA PHE A 64 4.14 9.11 13.44
C PHE A 64 3.66 9.73 12.12
N PRO A 65 4.54 10.44 11.37
CA PRO A 65 4.14 11.16 10.16
C PRO A 65 4.05 10.28 8.91
N PHE A 66 4.43 9.01 9.01
CA PHE A 66 4.49 8.08 7.87
C PHE A 66 3.48 6.93 7.97
N TYR A 67 2.38 7.14 8.70
CA TYR A 67 1.36 6.12 8.86
C TYR A 67 0.69 5.85 7.51
N LEU A 68 0.71 4.60 7.05
CA LEU A 68 0.16 4.23 5.74
C LEU A 68 -1.34 4.54 5.71
N ASN A 69 -1.78 5.35 4.77
CA ASN A 69 -3.21 5.66 4.55
C ASN A 69 -3.79 4.94 3.33
N GLY A 70 -2.93 4.54 2.41
CA GLY A 70 -3.33 3.84 1.22
C GLY A 70 -2.33 3.99 0.08
N ILE A 71 -2.77 3.58 -1.08
CA ILE A 71 -2.02 3.69 -2.34
C ILE A 71 -2.91 4.21 -3.45
N ILE A 72 -2.29 4.84 -4.43
CA ILE A 72 -2.94 5.26 -5.68
C ILE A 72 -2.02 4.96 -6.85
N THR A 73 -2.57 4.48 -7.95
CA THR A 73 -1.82 4.19 -9.18
C THR A 73 -0.88 5.32 -9.56
N LYS A 74 0.38 5.00 -9.80
CA LYS A 74 1.43 5.89 -10.27
C LYS A 74 1.84 5.50 -11.68
N LYS A 75 1.81 6.45 -12.60
CA LYS A 75 2.38 6.27 -13.94
C LYS A 75 3.86 6.65 -13.89
N LEU A 76 4.69 5.82 -14.48
CA LEU A 76 6.14 6.05 -14.60
C LEU A 76 6.47 6.39 -16.06
N ASN A 77 7.48 7.25 -16.26
CA ASN A 77 8.06 7.44 -17.58
C ASN A 77 8.92 6.22 -17.97
N HIS A 78 9.29 6.13 -19.23
CA HIS A 78 10.01 4.99 -19.78
C HIS A 78 11.34 4.69 -19.07
N GLU A 79 12.12 5.71 -18.74
CA GLU A 79 13.40 5.56 -18.02
C GLU A 79 13.20 4.94 -16.64
N LYS A 80 12.23 5.44 -15.86
CA LYS A 80 11.91 4.89 -14.54
C LYS A 80 11.36 3.48 -14.63
N VAL A 81 10.59 3.13 -15.69
CA VAL A 81 10.13 1.76 -15.92
C VAL A 81 11.32 0.83 -16.12
N LYS A 82 12.32 1.20 -16.94
CA LYS A 82 13.54 0.41 -17.17
C LYS A 82 14.33 0.21 -15.87
N GLU A 83 14.51 1.28 -15.09
CA GLU A 83 15.25 1.22 -13.82
C GLU A 83 14.51 0.31 -12.80
N VAL A 84 13.20 0.46 -12.66
CA VAL A 84 12.36 -0.40 -11.80
C VAL A 84 12.44 -1.86 -12.25
N SER A 85 12.33 -2.14 -13.54
CA SER A 85 12.43 -3.52 -14.07
C SER A 85 13.78 -4.14 -13.72
N LYS A 86 14.88 -3.40 -13.85
CA LYS A 86 16.21 -3.86 -13.44
C LYS A 86 16.29 -4.16 -11.94
N ILE A 87 15.76 -3.26 -11.09
CA ILE A 87 15.74 -3.45 -9.63
C ILE A 87 14.93 -4.69 -9.27
N VAL A 88 13.73 -4.85 -9.82
CA VAL A 88 12.86 -6.00 -9.56
C VAL A 88 13.54 -7.30 -9.99
N THR A 89 14.17 -7.33 -11.18
CA THR A 89 14.87 -8.52 -11.69
C THR A 89 16.06 -8.90 -10.78
N VAL A 90 16.89 -7.94 -10.42
CA VAL A 90 18.04 -8.19 -9.53
C VAL A 90 17.58 -8.67 -8.16
N THR A 91 16.59 -8.01 -7.57
CA THR A 91 16.04 -8.36 -6.25
C THR A 91 15.42 -9.75 -6.26
N SER A 92 14.66 -10.08 -7.32
CA SER A 92 14.01 -11.40 -7.46
C SER A 92 15.02 -12.53 -7.48
N LYS A 93 16.11 -12.36 -8.24
CA LYS A 93 17.19 -13.35 -8.33
C LYS A 93 17.96 -13.45 -7.01
N LEU A 94 18.34 -12.32 -6.42
CA LEU A 94 19.15 -12.26 -5.20
C LEU A 94 18.46 -12.96 -4.01
N PHE A 95 17.14 -12.83 -3.90
CA PHE A 95 16.35 -13.40 -2.81
C PHE A 95 15.56 -14.63 -3.20
N SER A 96 15.77 -15.19 -4.41
CA SER A 96 15.05 -16.37 -4.93
C SER A 96 13.54 -16.23 -4.76
N LEU A 97 12.99 -15.05 -5.10
CA LEU A 97 11.59 -14.73 -4.88
C LEU A 97 10.68 -15.59 -5.78
N ASN A 98 9.53 -16.01 -5.20
CA ASN A 98 8.50 -16.73 -5.91
C ASN A 98 7.10 -16.18 -5.54
N GLY A 99 6.14 -16.25 -6.48
CA GLY A 99 4.79 -15.75 -6.26
C GLY A 99 4.70 -14.21 -6.26
N PHE A 100 3.77 -13.70 -5.46
CA PHE A 100 3.50 -12.26 -5.35
C PHE A 100 4.44 -11.58 -4.38
N ASN A 101 5.02 -10.49 -4.83
CA ASN A 101 5.95 -9.68 -4.06
C ASN A 101 5.61 -8.21 -4.20
N ASN A 102 6.01 -7.44 -3.20
CA ASN A 102 5.88 -5.99 -3.18
C ASN A 102 7.23 -5.37 -2.78
N ILE A 103 7.67 -4.35 -3.48
CA ILE A 103 8.88 -3.61 -3.16
C ILE A 103 8.55 -2.13 -3.06
N ASP A 104 8.96 -1.50 -1.96
CA ASP A 104 8.80 -0.08 -1.75
C ASP A 104 10.09 0.63 -2.15
N LEU A 105 9.95 1.63 -3.00
CA LEU A 105 11.02 2.36 -3.65
C LEU A 105 10.91 3.85 -3.37
N ILE A 106 12.03 4.56 -3.47
CA ILE A 106 12.07 6.01 -3.46
C ILE A 106 12.93 6.51 -4.62
N TYR A 107 12.36 7.42 -5.41
CA TYR A 107 13.17 8.20 -6.34
C TYR A 107 13.84 9.33 -5.58
N ASP A 108 15.14 9.18 -5.36
CA ASP A 108 15.96 10.15 -4.64
C ASP A 108 16.20 11.38 -5.53
N GLU A 109 15.71 12.54 -5.08
CA GLU A 109 15.79 13.79 -5.84
C GLU A 109 17.21 14.38 -5.88
N GLU A 110 18.06 14.03 -4.93
CA GLU A 110 19.45 14.48 -4.86
C GLU A 110 20.31 13.77 -5.91
N CYS A 111 20.31 12.43 -5.91
CA CYS A 111 21.15 11.65 -6.82
C CYS A 111 20.41 11.19 -8.09
N LYS A 112 19.13 11.52 -8.27
CA LYS A 112 18.28 11.17 -9.44
C LYS A 112 18.23 9.66 -9.73
N LYS A 113 18.25 8.84 -8.67
CA LYS A 113 18.23 7.36 -8.75
C LYS A 113 17.10 6.77 -7.90
N ILE A 114 16.63 5.60 -8.29
CA ILE A 114 15.67 4.83 -7.51
C ILE A 114 16.43 4.00 -6.48
N LYS A 115 16.01 4.08 -5.22
CA LYS A 115 16.55 3.30 -4.09
C LYS A 115 15.48 2.40 -3.51
N VAL A 116 15.89 1.21 -3.07
CA VAL A 116 15.02 0.27 -2.37
C VAL A 116 14.87 0.69 -0.91
N LEU A 117 13.64 0.78 -0.43
CA LEU A 117 13.32 1.05 0.96
C LEU A 117 13.00 -0.23 1.73
N GLU A 118 12.18 -1.12 1.12
CA GLU A 118 11.68 -2.33 1.76
C GLU A 118 11.26 -3.35 0.71
N LEU A 119 11.51 -4.64 0.99
CA LEU A 119 11.00 -5.77 0.22
C LEU A 119 9.98 -6.53 1.07
N ASN A 120 8.79 -6.73 0.53
CA ASN A 120 7.71 -7.47 1.14
C ASN A 120 7.35 -8.68 0.27
N PRO A 121 7.83 -9.91 0.56
CA PRO A 121 7.56 -11.10 -0.25
C PRO A 121 6.14 -11.63 0.01
N ARG A 122 5.15 -10.82 -0.26
CA ARG A 122 3.73 -11.08 -0.07
C ARG A 122 2.86 -10.15 -0.92
N PRO A 123 1.57 -10.50 -1.15
CA PRO A 123 0.59 -9.57 -1.72
C PRO A 123 0.50 -8.27 -0.91
N GLY A 124 0.34 -7.14 -1.58
CA GLY A 124 0.19 -5.81 -0.99
C GLY A 124 -1.20 -5.21 -1.22
N LEU A 125 -1.40 -3.95 -0.83
CA LEU A 125 -2.67 -3.22 -1.03
C LEU A 125 -3.09 -3.11 -2.50
N SER A 126 -2.15 -3.22 -3.45
CA SER A 126 -2.42 -3.20 -4.88
C SER A 126 -3.00 -4.49 -5.45
N THR A 127 -3.09 -5.55 -4.65
CA THR A 127 -3.57 -6.87 -5.11
C THR A 127 -4.98 -6.80 -5.71
N LYS A 128 -5.90 -6.12 -5.04
CA LYS A 128 -7.29 -5.98 -5.53
C LYS A 128 -7.38 -5.28 -6.89
N MET A 129 -6.54 -4.29 -7.15
CA MET A 129 -6.54 -3.59 -8.45
C MET A 129 -5.95 -4.45 -9.58
N ASN A 130 -5.19 -5.48 -9.24
CA ASN A 130 -4.58 -6.43 -10.17
C ASN A 130 -5.36 -7.73 -10.33
N GLU A 131 -6.52 -7.90 -9.70
CA GLU A 131 -7.30 -9.14 -9.60
C GLU A 131 -7.48 -9.83 -10.97
N ARG A 132 -7.80 -9.09 -12.03
CA ARG A 132 -7.95 -9.66 -13.40
C ARG A 132 -6.64 -10.18 -13.99
N LYS A 133 -5.52 -9.49 -13.74
CA LYS A 133 -4.19 -9.94 -14.17
C LYS A 133 -3.79 -11.19 -13.39
N LEU A 134 -4.05 -11.22 -12.10
CA LEU A 134 -3.78 -12.34 -11.22
C LEU A 134 -4.51 -13.58 -11.68
N PHE A 135 -5.80 -13.47 -11.99
CA PHE A 135 -6.59 -14.58 -12.48
C PHE A 135 -6.06 -15.16 -13.80
N LYS A 136 -5.56 -14.31 -14.70
CA LYS A 136 -4.90 -14.75 -15.94
C LYS A 136 -3.61 -15.48 -15.64
N LEU A 137 -2.76 -14.97 -14.77
CA LEU A 137 -1.50 -15.60 -14.36
C LEU A 137 -1.71 -17.00 -13.77
N PHE A 138 -2.71 -17.17 -12.89
CA PHE A 138 -3.01 -18.49 -12.33
C PHE A 138 -3.54 -19.50 -13.34
N LYS A 139 -4.24 -19.05 -14.38
CA LYS A 139 -4.77 -19.93 -15.44
C LYS A 139 -3.77 -20.20 -16.56
N SER A 140 -2.77 -19.36 -16.74
CA SER A 140 -1.78 -19.53 -17.80
C SER A 140 -0.79 -20.62 -17.45
N LYS A 141 -0.60 -21.57 -18.37
CA LYS A 141 0.50 -22.52 -18.32
C LYS A 141 1.78 -21.96 -18.98
N LEU A 142 1.63 -20.93 -19.80
CA LEU A 142 2.71 -20.23 -20.49
C LEU A 142 2.80 -18.81 -19.93
N PHE A 143 4.00 -18.43 -19.52
CA PHE A 143 4.32 -17.11 -19.02
C PHE A 143 5.14 -16.40 -20.09
N ASP A 144 4.47 -15.54 -20.87
CA ASP A 144 5.16 -14.64 -21.78
C ASP A 144 5.56 -13.36 -21.03
N THR A 145 6.81 -12.95 -21.17
CA THR A 145 7.29 -11.70 -20.59
C THR A 145 6.65 -10.53 -21.32
N HIS A 146 5.82 -9.79 -20.62
CA HIS A 146 5.24 -8.56 -21.14
C HIS A 146 5.93 -7.33 -20.52
N GLU A 147 6.24 -6.38 -21.38
CA GLU A 147 6.71 -5.07 -20.90
C GLU A 147 5.62 -4.38 -20.05
N PHE A 148 6.03 -3.79 -18.94
CA PHE A 148 5.09 -3.07 -18.08
C PHE A 148 4.48 -1.88 -18.80
N VAL A 149 3.16 -1.87 -18.92
CA VAL A 149 2.39 -0.79 -19.51
C VAL A 149 1.62 -0.04 -18.42
N ASN A 150 1.80 1.28 -18.37
CA ASN A 150 1.05 2.12 -17.47
C ASN A 150 -0.46 1.96 -17.67
N PRO A 151 -1.26 1.81 -16.60
CA PRO A 151 -2.71 1.65 -16.73
C PRO A 151 -3.37 2.93 -17.24
N LYS A 152 -4.42 2.78 -18.05
CA LYS A 152 -5.23 3.91 -18.56
C LYS A 152 -5.94 4.65 -17.43
N ASN A 153 -6.47 3.91 -16.44
CA ASN A 153 -7.21 4.45 -15.29
C ASN A 153 -6.35 4.48 -14.04
N PHE A 154 -6.74 5.35 -13.10
CA PHE A 154 -6.22 5.38 -11.75
C PHE A 154 -7.08 4.49 -10.84
N TYR A 155 -6.41 3.73 -9.99
CA TYR A 155 -7.01 2.91 -8.94
C TYR A 155 -6.45 3.34 -7.59
N SER A 156 -7.21 3.15 -6.53
CA SER A 156 -6.74 3.32 -5.16
C SER A 156 -7.19 2.18 -4.28
N SER A 157 -6.38 1.87 -3.29
CA SER A 157 -6.76 1.11 -2.10
C SER A 157 -6.41 1.95 -0.89
N SER A 158 -7.41 2.37 -0.12
CA SER A 158 -7.26 3.26 1.02
C SER A 158 -7.73 2.56 2.29
N ILE A 159 -7.04 2.81 3.40
CA ILE A 159 -7.37 2.24 4.69
C ILE A 159 -8.31 3.20 5.42
N ILE A 160 -9.43 2.68 5.90
CA ILE A 160 -10.31 3.44 6.78
C ILE A 160 -9.93 3.11 8.22
N TYR A 161 -9.56 4.14 8.99
CA TYR A 161 -9.11 4.02 10.37
C TYR A 161 -10.17 4.42 11.38
N SER A 162 -10.17 3.74 12.51
CA SER A 162 -11.06 4.09 13.63
C SER A 162 -10.64 5.40 14.30
N LYS A 163 -11.62 6.26 14.57
CA LYS A 163 -11.42 7.51 15.34
C LYS A 163 -11.50 7.31 16.85
N LYS A 164 -12.09 6.19 17.32
CA LYS A 164 -12.24 5.86 18.73
C LYS A 164 -12.16 4.35 18.96
N ASN A 165 -12.06 3.93 20.21
CA ASN A 165 -12.18 2.52 20.55
C ASN A 165 -13.65 2.11 20.45
N PHE A 166 -13.95 0.94 19.86
CA PHE A 166 -15.28 0.37 19.85
C PHE A 166 -15.24 -1.14 19.63
N GLU A 167 -16.29 -1.81 20.07
CA GLU A 167 -16.57 -3.21 19.76
C GLU A 167 -17.57 -3.28 18.61
N VAL A 168 -17.32 -4.19 17.68
CA VAL A 168 -18.15 -4.38 16.50
C VAL A 168 -19.45 -5.10 16.87
N GLY A 169 -20.51 -4.34 17.11
CA GLY A 169 -21.86 -4.87 17.39
C GLY A 169 -22.70 -5.08 16.13
N ALA A 170 -23.94 -5.58 16.35
CA ALA A 170 -24.87 -5.88 15.26
C ALA A 170 -25.20 -4.66 14.37
N LYS A 171 -25.33 -3.47 14.95
CA LYS A 171 -25.61 -2.23 14.20
C LYS A 171 -24.46 -1.88 13.26
N HIS A 172 -23.20 -1.97 13.73
CA HIS A 172 -22.02 -1.75 12.91
C HIS A 172 -21.96 -2.71 11.72
N LEU A 173 -22.21 -4.02 11.96
CA LEU A 173 -22.23 -5.03 10.89
C LEU A 173 -23.35 -4.78 9.88
N ASN A 174 -24.55 -4.42 10.33
CA ASN A 174 -25.67 -4.09 9.45
C ASN A 174 -25.36 -2.88 8.55
N PHE A 175 -24.67 -1.88 9.07
CA PHE A 175 -24.18 -0.76 8.28
C PHE A 175 -23.11 -1.20 7.28
N LEU A 176 -22.10 -1.94 7.72
CA LEU A 176 -20.98 -2.39 6.88
C LEU A 176 -21.44 -3.31 5.74
N LYS A 177 -22.41 -4.20 5.99
CA LYS A 177 -23.03 -5.07 4.98
C LYS A 177 -23.79 -4.31 3.89
N LYS A 178 -24.26 -3.09 4.16
CA LYS A 178 -24.91 -2.22 3.17
C LYS A 178 -23.91 -1.48 2.27
N LEU A 179 -22.62 -1.51 2.60
CA LEU A 179 -21.58 -0.91 1.76
C LEU A 179 -21.43 -1.72 0.46
N PRO A 180 -21.14 -1.06 -0.67
CA PRO A 180 -20.95 -1.75 -1.96
C PRO A 180 -19.75 -2.72 -1.89
N GLU A 181 -19.98 -4.03 -1.96
CA GLU A 181 -18.98 -5.09 -1.86
C GLU A 181 -17.77 -4.90 -2.82
N LYS A 182 -18.03 -4.42 -4.03
CA LYS A 182 -16.96 -4.14 -5.00
C LYS A 182 -16.01 -3.03 -4.58
N LYS A 183 -16.42 -2.18 -3.62
CA LYS A 183 -15.62 -1.06 -3.13
C LYS A 183 -14.97 -1.30 -1.78
N PHE A 184 -15.45 -2.24 -1.00
CA PHE A 184 -14.95 -2.50 0.34
C PHE A 184 -14.47 -3.93 0.49
N SER A 185 -13.42 -4.13 1.27
CA SER A 185 -12.90 -5.44 1.66
C SER A 185 -12.33 -5.39 3.07
N GLU A 186 -11.98 -6.57 3.60
CA GLU A 186 -11.45 -6.72 4.97
C GLU A 186 -12.35 -6.07 6.01
N LEU A 187 -13.65 -6.34 5.90
CA LEU A 187 -14.63 -5.87 6.87
C LEU A 187 -14.45 -6.62 8.20
N PRO A 188 -14.60 -5.92 9.35
CA PRO A 188 -14.45 -6.54 10.66
C PRO A 188 -15.56 -7.54 10.94
N ILE A 189 -15.31 -8.46 11.89
CA ILE A 189 -16.26 -9.46 12.35
C ILE A 189 -16.95 -9.01 13.65
N LYS A 190 -18.05 -9.68 14.01
CA LYS A 190 -18.78 -9.43 15.24
C LYS A 190 -17.89 -9.67 16.48
N PHE A 191 -18.02 -8.81 17.47
CA PHE A 191 -17.24 -8.78 18.71
C PHE A 191 -15.75 -8.46 18.56
N GLU A 192 -15.30 -8.08 17.36
CA GLU A 192 -13.95 -7.56 17.19
C GLU A 192 -13.80 -6.23 17.90
N ILE A 193 -12.74 -6.10 18.71
CA ILE A 193 -12.41 -4.85 19.40
C ILE A 193 -11.44 -4.07 18.54
N ILE A 194 -11.90 -2.94 18.00
CA ILE A 194 -11.09 -2.04 17.19
C ILE A 194 -10.70 -0.83 18.03
N LYS A 195 -9.39 -0.66 18.22
CA LYS A 195 -8.86 0.49 18.96
C LYS A 195 -8.75 1.72 18.06
N LYS A 196 -8.71 2.90 18.68
CA LYS A 196 -8.42 4.16 17.98
C LYS A 196 -7.15 4.01 17.13
N ASN A 197 -7.22 4.49 15.91
CA ASN A 197 -6.16 4.41 14.89
C ASN A 197 -5.85 3.00 14.38
N GLN A 198 -6.67 2.00 14.64
CA GLN A 198 -6.59 0.71 13.96
C GLN A 198 -7.41 0.71 12.67
N PRO A 199 -7.01 -0.09 11.65
CA PRO A 199 -7.79 -0.27 10.44
C PRO A 199 -9.18 -0.84 10.74
N ILE A 200 -10.20 -0.37 10.02
CA ILE A 200 -11.56 -0.90 10.05
C ILE A 200 -11.79 -1.74 8.80
N CYS A 201 -11.45 -1.19 7.62
CA CYS A 201 -11.64 -1.87 6.33
C CYS A 201 -10.81 -1.20 5.25
N LEU A 202 -10.78 -1.80 4.06
CA LEU A 202 -10.18 -1.23 2.87
C LEU A 202 -11.25 -0.68 1.92
N LEU A 203 -10.99 0.49 1.35
CA LEU A 203 -11.78 1.14 0.31
C LEU A 203 -11.05 1.09 -1.02
N HIS A 204 -11.67 0.49 -2.04
CA HIS A 204 -11.12 0.37 -3.39
C HIS A 204 -11.92 1.22 -4.38
N LEU A 205 -11.25 2.13 -5.06
CA LEU A 205 -11.88 3.03 -6.01
C LEU A 205 -11.14 3.06 -7.35
N ARG A 206 -11.86 3.49 -8.39
CA ARG A 206 -11.34 3.67 -9.74
C ARG A 206 -11.85 4.97 -10.34
N SER A 207 -11.02 5.64 -11.12
CA SER A 207 -11.39 6.80 -11.93
C SER A 207 -10.44 6.93 -13.13
N ASN A 208 -10.89 7.60 -14.18
CA ASN A 208 -10.04 8.04 -15.30
C ASN A 208 -9.24 9.30 -14.95
N ASN A 209 -9.61 10.01 -13.89
CA ASN A 209 -8.96 11.22 -13.41
C ASN A 209 -8.49 11.05 -11.97
N LYS A 210 -7.24 11.45 -11.69
CA LYS A 210 -6.58 11.29 -10.38
C LYS A 210 -7.18 12.19 -9.31
N GLU A 211 -7.53 13.43 -9.66
CA GLU A 211 -8.08 14.40 -8.69
C GLU A 211 -9.52 14.02 -8.30
N ILE A 212 -10.32 13.58 -9.27
CA ILE A 212 -11.64 13.00 -8.99
C ILE A 212 -11.53 11.77 -8.08
N LEU A 213 -10.50 10.94 -8.30
CA LEU A 213 -10.28 9.76 -7.45
C LEU A 213 -9.95 10.16 -6.02
N LYS A 214 -9.10 11.15 -5.81
CA LYS A 214 -8.77 11.70 -4.46
C LYS A 214 -10.01 12.26 -3.77
N SER A 215 -10.84 13.04 -4.48
CA SER A 215 -12.10 13.57 -3.94
C SER A 215 -13.04 12.44 -3.49
N LYS A 216 -13.19 11.40 -4.31
CA LYS A 216 -13.98 10.22 -3.95
C LYS A 216 -13.43 9.47 -2.73
N ILE A 217 -12.11 9.34 -2.60
CA ILE A 217 -11.48 8.73 -1.42
C ILE A 217 -11.87 9.52 -0.17
N ASN A 218 -11.68 10.83 -0.18
CA ASN A 218 -12.02 11.70 0.96
C ASN A 218 -13.50 11.61 1.32
N HIS A 219 -14.40 11.67 0.35
CA HIS A 219 -15.84 11.56 0.55
C HIS A 219 -16.23 10.23 1.21
N TRP A 220 -15.76 9.10 0.69
CA TRP A 220 -16.08 7.79 1.24
C TRP A 220 -15.46 7.56 2.63
N THR A 221 -14.19 7.96 2.82
CA THR A 221 -13.52 7.83 4.11
C THR A 221 -14.22 8.64 5.19
N TYR A 222 -14.64 9.88 4.87
CA TYR A 222 -15.39 10.73 5.77
C TYR A 222 -16.75 10.12 6.12
N ASN A 223 -17.55 9.75 5.12
CA ASN A 223 -18.91 9.25 5.33
C ASN A 223 -18.95 7.92 6.09
N VAL A 224 -18.08 6.96 5.74
CA VAL A 224 -18.02 5.69 6.46
C VAL A 224 -17.55 5.90 7.90
N GLY A 225 -16.51 6.74 8.07
CA GLY A 225 -15.99 7.07 9.40
C GLY A 225 -17.01 7.78 10.30
N GLN A 226 -17.83 8.69 9.75
CA GLN A 226 -18.88 9.36 10.54
C GLN A 226 -20.02 8.41 10.87
N LYS A 227 -20.64 7.80 9.85
CA LYS A 227 -21.82 6.95 10.03
C LYS A 227 -21.57 5.75 10.95
N LEU A 228 -20.36 5.20 10.93
CA LEU A 228 -20.01 4.07 11.79
C LEU A 228 -20.01 4.45 13.29
N PHE A 229 -19.83 5.73 13.63
CA PHE A 229 -19.77 6.21 15.02
C PHE A 229 -20.99 6.97 15.47
N GLU A 230 -21.97 7.17 14.59
CA GLU A 230 -23.29 7.71 14.89
C GLU A 230 -24.32 6.60 15.24
N ILE A 231 -23.93 5.32 15.07
CA ILE A 231 -24.72 4.12 15.34
C ILE A 231 -24.52 3.68 16.81
#